data_8cd7929781f37a1a9c6bde811735a559
#
_entry.id   8cd7929781f37a1a9c6bde811735a559
#
_cell.length_a   1.000
_cell.length_b   1.000
_cell.length_c   1.000
_cell.angle_alpha   90.00
_cell.angle_beta   90.00
_cell.angle_gamma   90.00
#
_symmetry.space_group_name_H-M   'P 1'
#
loop_
_entity.id
_entity.type
_entity.pdbx_description
1 polymer ?
#
loop_
_entity_poly.entity_id
_entity_poly.type
_entity_poly.pdbx_seq_one_letter_code
_entity_poly.pdbx_strand_id
1 'polypeptide(L)'
;MSVASKVGQVIFSQKSGVYMPAIMCDKGDLYQEYDGESGAPTNIAPDFTTMKPTLSFLLTSSRVAEGVVVPSSIRWYFNDVLISFTSNVSTNTFGGETGHFKYIPYKAGTTNYYGLQIVKNLVKASSGASCSVKAVATVTVGNVSDEVQFVYSIPITKGVGNQNVV
;
A
#
# COMPACT_ATOMS: atom_id res chain seq x y z
N MET A 1 -4.62 -12.60 -12.78
CA MET A 1 -4.92 -11.98 -12.03
C MET A 1 -5.98 -11.88 -11.03
N SER A 2 -6.64 -12.93 -10.68
CA SER A 2 -7.68 -12.91 -9.70
C SER A 2 -7.19 -12.56 -8.31
N VAL A 3 -5.94 -12.86 -8.02
CA VAL A 3 -5.41 -12.56 -6.70
C VAL A 3 -5.37 -11.07 -6.44
N ALA A 4 -4.95 -10.31 -7.44
CA ALA A 4 -4.86 -8.87 -7.27
C ALA A 4 -6.23 -8.26 -7.06
N SER A 5 -7.25 -8.79 -7.66
CA SER A 5 -8.55 -8.17 -7.58
C SER A 5 -9.25 -8.39 -6.25
N LYS A 6 -8.70 -9.21 -5.36
CA LYS A 6 -9.33 -9.42 -4.05
C LYS A 6 -9.15 -8.22 -3.14
N VAL A 7 -8.02 -7.57 -3.19
CA VAL A 7 -7.69 -6.51 -2.25
C VAL A 7 -7.34 -5.21 -2.93
N GLY A 8 -7.43 -5.15 -4.24
CA GLY A 8 -7.03 -3.96 -4.95
C GLY A 8 -7.62 -3.90 -6.34
N GLN A 9 -7.23 -2.88 -7.03
CA GLN A 9 -7.70 -2.60 -8.37
C GLN A 9 -6.51 -2.42 -9.29
N VAL A 10 -6.54 -3.08 -10.45
CA VAL A 10 -5.46 -3.00 -11.43
C VAL A 10 -5.85 -2.00 -12.50
N ILE A 11 -4.98 -1.04 -12.73
CA ILE A 11 -5.19 0.00 -13.74
C ILE A 11 -4.00 0.01 -14.66
N PHE A 12 -4.23 -0.14 -15.94
CA PHE A 12 -3.19 -0.17 -16.95
C PHE A 12 -3.15 1.11 -17.73
N SER A 13 -1.94 1.51 -18.15
CA SER A 13 -1.79 2.52 -19.17
C SER A 13 -2.31 1.95 -20.47
N GLN A 14 -2.89 2.83 -21.28
CA GLN A 14 -3.43 2.44 -22.57
C GLN A 14 -2.42 1.77 -23.45
N LYS A 15 -1.20 2.24 -23.45
CA LYS A 15 -0.19 1.74 -24.36
C LYS A 15 0.46 0.47 -23.89
N SER A 16 0.46 0.23 -22.59
CA SER A 16 1.22 -0.89 -22.12
C SER A 16 0.48 -2.18 -22.35
N GLY A 17 -0.74 -2.30 -21.89
CA GLY A 17 -1.52 -3.50 -22.05
C GLY A 17 -0.81 -4.77 -21.65
N VAL A 18 0.50 -4.74 -21.54
CA VAL A 18 1.34 -5.89 -21.28
C VAL A 18 1.94 -5.89 -19.87
N TYR A 19 1.77 -4.82 -19.13
CA TYR A 19 2.30 -4.72 -17.78
C TYR A 19 1.23 -5.13 -16.77
N MET A 20 1.63 -5.88 -15.77
CA MET A 20 0.72 -6.40 -14.75
C MET A 20 1.26 -6.03 -13.39
N PRO A 21 0.71 -4.95 -12.78
CA PRO A 21 1.12 -4.54 -11.44
C PRO A 21 0.39 -5.37 -10.38
N ALA A 22 1.03 -5.48 -9.22
CA ALA A 22 0.43 -6.10 -8.05
C ALA A 22 1.05 -5.53 -6.80
N ILE A 23 0.30 -5.49 -5.72
CA ILE A 23 0.81 -5.21 -4.39
C ILE A 23 0.52 -6.44 -3.54
N MET A 24 1.55 -6.95 -2.89
CA MET A 24 1.44 -8.10 -2.00
C MET A 24 1.87 -7.70 -0.62
N CYS A 25 1.26 -8.28 0.38
CA CYS A 25 1.59 -7.99 1.77
C CYS A 25 2.19 -9.23 2.42
N ASP A 26 3.27 -9.03 3.16
CA ASP A 26 3.94 -10.13 3.84
C ASP A 26 3.15 -10.68 5.02
N LYS A 27 2.12 -9.98 5.46
CA LYS A 27 1.29 -10.40 6.59
C LYS A 27 -0.12 -10.83 6.17
N GLY A 28 -0.33 -11.07 4.86
CA GLY A 28 -1.64 -11.40 4.36
C GLY A 28 -2.52 -10.16 4.15
N ASP A 29 -3.79 -10.36 4.01
CA ASP A 29 -4.72 -9.24 3.78
C ASP A 29 -4.81 -8.37 5.02
N LEU A 30 -4.63 -7.07 4.82
CA LEU A 30 -4.61 -6.13 5.96
C LEU A 30 -6.00 -5.62 6.26
N TYR A 31 -6.25 -5.42 7.54
CA TYR A 31 -7.44 -4.77 8.05
C TYR A 31 -7.14 -4.27 9.46
N GLN A 32 -7.95 -3.36 9.97
CA GLN A 32 -7.90 -3.00 11.38
C GLN A 32 -9.31 -2.85 11.93
N GLU A 33 -9.47 -3.25 13.19
CA GLU A 33 -10.68 -3.00 13.96
C GLU A 33 -10.30 -2.21 15.20
N TYR A 34 -11.22 -1.41 15.70
CA TYR A 34 -10.93 -0.58 16.84
C TYR A 34 -12.21 -0.34 17.64
N ASP A 35 -12.04 0.05 18.91
CA ASP A 35 -13.13 0.50 19.76
C ASP A 35 -12.96 1.99 20.03
N GLY A 36 -14.01 2.61 20.55
CA GLY A 36 -13.97 4.02 20.90
C GLY A 36 -14.17 4.91 19.68
N GLU A 37 -13.67 6.12 19.79
CA GLU A 37 -13.80 7.09 18.70
C GLU A 37 -12.57 7.03 17.81
N SER A 38 -12.75 7.36 16.54
CA SER A 38 -11.66 7.25 15.60
C SER A 38 -10.50 8.20 15.90
N GLY A 39 -10.77 9.30 16.59
CA GLY A 39 -9.71 10.23 16.99
C GLY A 39 -8.96 9.79 18.25
N ALA A 40 -9.50 8.85 18.99
CA ALA A 40 -8.89 8.30 20.19
C ALA A 40 -9.20 6.80 20.27
N PRO A 41 -8.80 6.03 19.29
CA PRO A 41 -9.18 4.63 19.22
C PRO A 41 -8.48 3.80 20.31
N THR A 42 -9.16 2.75 20.74
CA THR A 42 -8.61 1.79 21.68
C THR A 42 -8.74 0.40 21.10
N ASN A 43 -7.98 -0.53 21.67
CA ASN A 43 -8.07 -1.95 21.28
C ASN A 43 -7.93 -2.17 19.79
N ILE A 44 -6.99 -1.48 19.15
CA ILE A 44 -6.76 -1.63 17.73
C ILE A 44 -6.15 -3.01 17.47
N ALA A 45 -6.77 -3.77 16.59
CA ALA A 45 -6.28 -5.10 16.22
C ALA A 45 -6.52 -5.34 14.73
N PRO A 46 -5.53 -5.90 14.02
CA PRO A 46 -4.15 -6.13 14.47
C PRO A 46 -3.41 -4.80 14.66
N ASP A 47 -2.43 -4.82 15.52
CA ASP A 47 -1.64 -3.62 15.85
C ASP A 47 -0.49 -3.49 14.86
N PHE A 48 -0.57 -2.53 13.98
CA PHE A 48 0.45 -2.34 12.94
C PHE A 48 1.77 -1.82 13.49
N THR A 49 1.76 -1.21 14.68
CA THR A 49 3.02 -0.78 15.29
C THR A 49 3.92 -1.95 15.67
N THR A 50 3.31 -3.09 15.94
CA THR A 50 4.02 -4.33 16.24
C THR A 50 4.18 -5.18 14.98
N MET A 51 3.12 -5.33 14.22
CA MET A 51 3.11 -6.18 13.05
C MET A 51 3.99 -5.65 11.93
N LYS A 52 4.00 -4.34 11.73
CA LYS A 52 4.77 -3.65 10.69
C LYS A 52 4.66 -4.33 9.33
N PRO A 53 3.46 -4.41 8.79
CA PRO A 53 3.29 -5.09 7.51
C PRO A 53 3.99 -4.34 6.39
N THR A 54 4.53 -5.08 5.44
CA THR A 54 5.22 -4.51 4.28
C THR A 54 4.42 -4.84 3.04
N LEU A 55 4.09 -3.79 2.30
CA LEU A 55 3.48 -3.90 0.99
C LEU A 55 4.58 -3.86 -0.04
N SER A 56 4.60 -4.84 -0.93
CA SER A 56 5.62 -4.94 -1.98
C SER A 56 4.94 -4.76 -3.33
N PHE A 57 5.46 -3.82 -4.12
CA PHE A 57 4.96 -3.58 -5.46
C PHE A 57 5.78 -4.41 -6.43
N LEU A 58 5.10 -5.21 -7.24
CA LEU A 58 5.72 -6.05 -8.23
C LEU A 58 5.09 -5.76 -9.58
N LEU A 59 5.94 -5.61 -10.58
CA LEU A 59 5.49 -5.38 -11.95
C LEU A 59 6.02 -6.49 -12.83
N THR A 60 5.13 -7.11 -13.59
CA THR A 60 5.52 -8.15 -14.53
C THR A 60 5.09 -7.77 -15.94
N SER A 61 5.72 -8.39 -16.91
CA SER A 61 5.36 -8.17 -18.31
C SER A 61 5.62 -9.44 -19.09
N SER A 62 4.73 -9.74 -20.01
CA SER A 62 4.93 -10.89 -20.89
C SER A 62 6.03 -10.68 -21.90
N ARG A 63 6.54 -9.46 -22.03
CA ARG A 63 7.59 -9.14 -23.00
C ARG A 63 8.99 -9.33 -22.44
N VAL A 64 9.13 -9.62 -21.16
CA VAL A 64 10.42 -9.80 -20.51
C VAL A 64 10.59 -11.26 -20.17
N ALA A 65 11.74 -11.82 -20.48
CA ALA A 65 11.95 -13.24 -20.29
C ALA A 65 11.70 -13.68 -18.86
N GLU A 66 12.16 -12.89 -17.89
CA GLU A 66 11.96 -13.21 -16.49
C GLU A 66 10.57 -12.80 -15.99
N GLY A 67 9.82 -12.09 -16.80
CA GLY A 67 8.51 -11.63 -16.39
C GLY A 67 8.51 -10.45 -15.42
N VAL A 68 9.64 -10.07 -14.87
CA VAL A 68 9.72 -8.99 -13.88
C VAL A 68 10.28 -7.75 -14.53
N VAL A 69 9.64 -6.63 -14.28
CA VAL A 69 10.05 -5.33 -14.82
C VAL A 69 10.39 -4.42 -13.65
N VAL A 70 11.51 -3.74 -13.76
CA VAL A 70 11.91 -2.75 -12.75
C VAL A 70 11.44 -1.39 -13.22
N PRO A 71 10.55 -0.74 -12.48
CA PRO A 71 10.12 0.60 -12.88
C PRO A 71 11.25 1.60 -12.75
N SER A 72 11.21 2.64 -13.57
CA SER A 72 12.17 3.73 -13.46
C SER A 72 11.88 4.61 -12.24
N SER A 73 10.65 4.66 -11.79
CA SER A 73 10.28 5.38 -10.57
C SER A 73 8.98 4.82 -10.03
N ILE A 74 8.76 5.07 -8.73
CA ILE A 74 7.52 4.68 -8.08
C ILE A 74 7.11 5.78 -7.11
N ARG A 75 5.80 6.01 -7.02
CA ARG A 75 5.22 6.94 -6.07
C ARG A 75 4.14 6.20 -5.30
N TRP A 76 4.08 6.48 -4.01
CA TRP A 76 3.10 5.87 -3.13
C TRP A 76 2.11 6.93 -2.66
N TYR A 77 0.85 6.55 -2.55
CA TYR A 77 -0.24 7.44 -2.13
C TYR A 77 -1.02 6.77 -1.02
N PHE A 78 -1.42 7.54 -0.03
CA PHE A 78 -2.35 7.09 1.00
C PHE A 78 -3.64 7.90 0.86
N ASN A 79 -4.76 7.21 0.62
CA ASN A 79 -6.04 7.85 0.34
C ASN A 79 -5.89 8.96 -0.70
N ASP A 80 -5.17 8.64 -1.78
CA ASP A 80 -4.91 9.53 -2.91
C ASP A 80 -4.05 10.75 -2.59
N VAL A 81 -3.42 10.79 -1.43
CA VAL A 81 -2.47 11.84 -1.08
C VAL A 81 -1.06 11.29 -1.27
N LEU A 82 -0.26 12.00 -2.06
CA LEU A 82 1.12 11.58 -2.31
C LEU A 82 1.89 11.54 -1.00
N ILE A 83 2.54 10.42 -0.74
CA ILE A 83 3.36 10.26 0.45
C ILE A 83 4.75 10.81 0.15
N SER A 84 5.17 11.76 0.97
CA SER A 84 6.51 12.34 0.89
C SER A 84 7.41 11.69 1.92
N PHE A 85 8.67 11.49 1.58
CA PHE A 85 9.61 10.80 2.46
C PHE A 85 10.85 11.65 2.70
N THR A 86 11.37 11.56 3.91
CA THR A 86 12.70 12.05 4.27
C THR A 86 13.41 10.91 4.97
N SER A 87 14.58 10.55 4.47
CA SER A 87 15.32 9.39 4.98
C SER A 87 14.43 8.14 5.05
N ASN A 88 13.61 7.97 4.03
CA ASN A 88 12.70 6.84 3.87
C ASN A 88 11.56 6.77 4.88
N VAL A 89 11.34 7.82 5.64
CA VAL A 89 10.21 7.89 6.58
C VAL A 89 9.22 8.94 6.08
N SER A 90 7.94 8.63 6.11
CA SER A 90 6.93 9.55 5.61
C SER A 90 6.82 10.79 6.47
N THR A 91 6.64 11.93 5.81
CA THR A 91 6.58 13.22 6.49
C THR A 91 5.19 13.83 6.50
N ASN A 92 4.25 13.26 5.78
CA ASN A 92 2.88 13.76 5.79
C ASN A 92 2.26 13.63 7.17
N THR A 93 1.37 14.55 7.47
CA THR A 93 0.55 14.48 8.69
C THR A 93 -0.78 13.85 8.34
N PHE A 94 -1.08 12.73 8.97
CA PHE A 94 -2.37 12.06 8.84
C PHE A 94 -2.92 11.85 10.25
N GLY A 95 -4.13 12.31 10.49
CA GLY A 95 -4.73 12.17 11.81
C GLY A 95 -3.93 12.84 12.91
N GLY A 96 -3.22 13.92 12.59
CA GLY A 96 -2.41 14.65 13.56
C GLY A 96 -1.05 14.05 13.84
N GLU A 97 -0.67 12.98 13.15
CA GLU A 97 0.62 12.30 13.37
C GLU A 97 1.38 12.15 12.07
N THR A 98 2.69 12.00 12.18
CA THR A 98 3.55 11.77 11.03
C THR A 98 4.25 10.42 11.16
N GLY A 99 4.95 10.03 10.09
CA GLY A 99 5.78 8.83 10.15
C GLY A 99 5.04 7.52 10.08
N HIS A 100 3.90 7.49 9.41
CA HIS A 100 3.11 6.25 9.32
C HIS A 100 3.76 5.20 8.43
N PHE A 101 4.57 5.62 7.47
CA PHE A 101 5.07 4.72 6.44
C PHE A 101 6.58 4.83 6.32
N LYS A 102 7.19 3.71 5.95
CA LYS A 102 8.62 3.66 5.69
C LYS A 102 8.80 3.15 4.26
N TYR A 103 9.52 3.93 3.45
CA TYR A 103 9.77 3.55 2.08
C TYR A 103 10.91 2.54 2.03
N ILE A 104 10.70 1.47 1.28
CA ILE A 104 11.73 0.46 1.07
C ILE A 104 12.13 0.58 -0.39
N PRO A 105 13.33 1.08 -0.67
CA PRO A 105 13.76 1.23 -2.06
C PRO A 105 13.94 -0.14 -2.72
N TYR A 106 13.99 -0.11 -4.04
CA TYR A 106 14.16 -1.30 -4.83
C TYR A 106 15.36 -2.11 -4.34
N LYS A 107 15.15 -3.39 -4.18
CA LYS A 107 16.19 -4.30 -3.77
C LYS A 107 16.69 -5.07 -4.96
N ALA A 108 17.98 -5.07 -5.12
CA ALA A 108 18.64 -5.94 -6.10
C ALA A 108 18.83 -7.32 -5.48
N GLY A 109 19.17 -8.26 -6.29
CA GLY A 109 19.43 -9.61 -5.84
C GLY A 109 18.22 -10.50 -6.05
N THR A 110 17.77 -11.15 -5.00
CA THR A 110 16.70 -12.13 -5.15
C THR A 110 15.33 -11.52 -5.26
N THR A 111 15.16 -10.28 -4.85
CA THR A 111 13.84 -9.65 -4.81
C THR A 111 13.88 -8.32 -5.54
N ASN A 112 13.10 -8.22 -6.58
CA ASN A 112 13.02 -7.02 -7.39
C ASN A 112 11.69 -6.34 -7.10
N TYR A 113 11.65 -5.51 -6.07
CA TYR A 113 10.43 -4.82 -5.70
C TYR A 113 10.72 -3.52 -5.00
N TYR A 114 9.73 -2.65 -5.01
CA TYR A 114 9.67 -1.48 -4.15
C TYR A 114 8.65 -1.76 -3.06
N GLY A 115 8.92 -1.30 -1.85
CA GLY A 115 8.07 -1.59 -0.72
C GLY A 115 7.64 -0.36 0.05
N LEU A 116 6.55 -0.53 0.79
CA LEU A 116 6.06 0.46 1.72
C LEU A 116 5.69 -0.29 3.00
N GLN A 117 6.41 -0.01 4.07
CA GLN A 117 6.12 -0.63 5.35
C GLN A 117 5.24 0.29 6.18
N ILE A 118 4.20 -0.26 6.76
CA ILE A 118 3.29 0.49 7.61
C ILE A 118 3.78 0.30 9.04
N VAL A 119 4.15 1.40 9.71
CA VAL A 119 4.77 1.34 11.02
C VAL A 119 3.92 1.98 12.11
N LYS A 120 2.75 2.48 11.76
CA LYS A 120 1.77 3.01 12.72
C LYS A 120 0.39 2.54 12.34
N ASN A 121 -0.48 2.54 13.33
CA ASN A 121 -1.89 2.20 13.09
C ASN A 121 -2.54 3.27 12.22
N LEU A 122 -3.50 2.85 11.40
CA LEU A 122 -4.10 3.72 10.42
C LEU A 122 -5.49 4.22 10.81
N VAL A 123 -5.99 3.84 11.97
CA VAL A 123 -7.35 4.23 12.37
C VAL A 123 -7.49 5.74 12.44
N LYS A 124 -6.58 6.42 13.13
CA LYS A 124 -6.63 7.88 13.20
C LYS A 124 -6.34 8.51 11.85
N ALA A 125 -5.37 7.97 11.15
CA ALA A 125 -4.94 8.51 9.87
C ALA A 125 -6.07 8.49 8.84
N SER A 126 -6.98 7.55 8.95
CA SER A 126 -8.09 7.38 8.01
C SER A 126 -9.42 7.86 8.59
N SER A 127 -9.41 8.46 9.76
CA SER A 127 -10.62 8.91 10.46
C SER A 127 -11.60 7.76 10.67
N GLY A 128 -11.08 6.58 10.95
CA GLY A 128 -11.88 5.40 11.27
C GLY A 128 -12.53 4.73 10.07
N ALA A 129 -12.24 5.19 8.87
CA ALA A 129 -12.82 4.62 7.66
C ALA A 129 -11.79 3.76 6.93
N SER A 130 -12.28 2.87 6.09
CA SER A 130 -11.40 2.08 5.23
C SER A 130 -10.56 3.01 4.37
N CYS A 131 -9.33 2.60 4.10
CA CYS A 131 -8.38 3.43 3.40
C CYS A 131 -7.70 2.64 2.29
N SER A 132 -6.89 3.33 1.50
CA SER A 132 -6.21 2.71 0.39
C SER A 132 -4.77 3.17 0.32
N VAL A 133 -3.92 2.28 -0.17
CA VAL A 133 -2.55 2.59 -0.54
C VAL A 133 -2.42 2.33 -2.03
N LYS A 134 -1.93 3.30 -2.75
CA LYS A 134 -1.79 3.19 -4.20
C LYS A 134 -0.33 3.36 -4.58
N ALA A 135 0.15 2.51 -5.45
CA ALA A 135 1.47 2.65 -6.04
C ALA A 135 1.32 3.01 -7.50
N VAL A 136 2.03 4.04 -7.94
CA VAL A 136 2.07 4.45 -9.35
C VAL A 136 3.51 4.31 -9.81
N ALA A 137 3.72 3.43 -10.76
CA ALA A 137 5.05 3.14 -11.27
C ALA A 137 5.19 3.67 -12.69
N THR A 138 6.35 4.25 -12.98
CA THR A 138 6.68 4.68 -14.34
C THR A 138 7.65 3.67 -14.93
N VAL A 139 7.35 3.21 -16.13
CA VAL A 139 8.20 2.28 -16.87
C VAL A 139 8.63 2.96 -18.15
N THR A 140 9.94 3.02 -18.36
CA THR A 140 10.49 3.63 -19.56
C THR A 140 11.21 2.58 -20.38
N VAL A 141 10.80 2.41 -21.63
CA VAL A 141 11.44 1.51 -22.56
C VAL A 141 11.79 2.33 -23.79
N GLY A 142 13.08 2.50 -24.05
CA GLY A 142 13.53 3.38 -25.10
C GLY A 142 13.10 4.82 -24.80
N ASN A 143 12.30 5.40 -25.70
CA ASN A 143 11.82 6.76 -25.53
C ASN A 143 10.36 6.83 -25.07
N VAL A 144 9.78 5.70 -24.69
CA VAL A 144 8.37 5.65 -24.33
C VAL A 144 8.25 5.38 -22.83
N SER A 145 7.49 6.21 -22.16
CA SER A 145 7.21 6.05 -20.73
C SER A 145 5.73 5.77 -20.52
N ASP A 146 5.44 4.76 -19.75
CA ASP A 146 4.08 4.39 -19.37
C ASP A 146 3.94 4.44 -17.87
N GLU A 147 2.72 4.70 -17.40
CA GLU A 147 2.41 4.61 -15.98
C GLU A 147 1.47 3.44 -15.76
N VAL A 148 1.74 2.68 -14.73
CA VAL A 148 0.87 1.61 -14.26
C VAL A 148 0.67 1.77 -12.78
N GLN A 149 -0.52 1.40 -12.28
CA GLN A 149 -0.80 1.58 -10.88
C GLN A 149 -1.63 0.44 -10.33
N PHE A 150 -1.55 0.29 -9.03
CA PHE A 150 -2.34 -0.71 -8.29
C PHE A 150 -2.82 -0.08 -6.99
N VAL A 151 -4.09 -0.28 -6.67
CA VAL A 151 -4.69 0.23 -5.43
C VAL A 151 -4.91 -0.94 -4.49
N TYR A 152 -4.35 -0.84 -3.30
CA TYR A 152 -4.49 -1.83 -2.24
C TYR A 152 -5.42 -1.26 -1.17
N SER A 153 -6.50 -1.97 -0.88
CA SER A 153 -7.51 -1.50 0.07
C SER A 153 -7.30 -2.12 1.44
N ILE A 154 -7.47 -1.31 2.48
CA ILE A 154 -7.34 -1.75 3.86
C ILE A 154 -8.64 -1.43 4.58
N PRO A 155 -9.48 -2.44 4.86
CA PRO A 155 -10.71 -2.21 5.60
C PRO A 155 -10.40 -1.79 7.04
N ILE A 156 -11.12 -0.77 7.52
CA ILE A 156 -11.04 -0.34 8.90
C ILE A 156 -12.47 -0.22 9.43
N THR A 157 -12.75 -0.92 10.51
CA THR A 157 -14.09 -0.98 11.05
C THR A 157 -14.08 -0.77 12.55
N LYS A 158 -15.13 -0.14 13.04
CA LYS A 158 -15.30 0.01 14.48
C LYS A 158 -15.86 -1.29 15.02
N GLY A 159 -15.25 -1.78 16.08
CA GLY A 159 -15.67 -3.02 16.69
C GLY A 159 -17.02 -2.89 17.34
N VAL A 160 -17.67 -4.02 17.47
CA VAL A 160 -18.99 -4.05 18.11
C VAL A 160 -19.01 -4.91 19.33
N GLY A 161 -17.84 -5.31 19.80
CA GLY A 161 -17.76 -6.27 20.87
C GLY A 161 -18.49 -5.90 22.13
N ASN A 162 -18.45 -4.63 22.48
CA ASN A 162 -19.07 -4.21 23.72
C ASN A 162 -20.55 -3.99 23.58
N GLN A 163 -21.03 -4.00 22.41
CA GLN A 163 -22.42 -3.64 22.21
C GLN A 163 -23.35 -4.79 22.31
N ASN A 164 -22.84 -5.94 22.15
CA ASN A 164 -23.70 -7.04 22.14
C ASN A 164 -23.75 -7.76 23.40
N VAL A 165 -23.34 -7.18 24.41
CA VAL A 165 -23.36 -7.82 25.65
C VAL A 165 -24.70 -7.74 26.19
N VAL A 166 -25.59 -7.67 25.81
CA VAL A 166 -26.86 -7.55 26.45
C VAL A 166 -27.48 -8.83 26.81
#